data_c7c7457c18f5503f42f142412a08b402
#
_entry.id   c7c7457c18f5503f42f142412a08b402
#
_cell.length_a   1.000
_cell.length_b   1.000
_cell.length_c   1.000
_cell.angle_alpha   90.00
_cell.angle_beta   90.00
_cell.angle_gamma   90.00
#
_symmetry.space_group_name_H-M   'P 1'
#
loop_
_entity.id
_entity.type
_entity.pdbx_description
1 polymer ?
#
loop_
_entity_poly.entity_id
_entity_poly.type
_entity_poly.pdbx_seq_one_letter_code
_entity_poly.pdbx_strand_id
1 'polypeptide(L)'
;MQIQKVASDQMPPPSGEPSPELAHILRAHADAYMQNHPVGSQQGKIFRDIRHCRTPSLGVHLETCGIGCGYERVSFHSCRNRHCPKCQSLQKARWLLERSQKLLPTTYFHVVVTLPHELNPLILRNRERLYNLLFEAASKGLSELATGWKRLGAQPGFTAILHTWSQELRFHVHLHMVVTAGGLSLEGDRWIPAKNDFLVPVRALAKMVRGKFLDGLQWLFEQGQLTFSGNIAGWRNPVVFKRLARKLRRMKWVVYAEPPFSGPRHVFSYLGHYTHRVAISNQRLVAFDGQTVTFRARNNEQPGSYRRVDLPALEFIRRFLLHVLPKGFIRIRHFGLMASRNVQTKLEQARRLLQASPPTTQTRPTKDHRITWQQLLLKLTGIDPT
;
A
#
# COMPACT_ATOMS: atom_id res chain seq x y z
N MET A 1 -33.73 -18.96 -8.61
CA MET A 1 -33.70 -17.78 -7.72
C MET A 1 -32.35 -17.79 -7.00
N GLN A 2 -31.34 -17.18 -7.62
CA GLN A 2 -29.97 -17.15 -7.08
C GLN A 2 -29.80 -15.83 -6.31
N ILE A 3 -29.57 -15.95 -5.02
CA ILE A 3 -29.32 -14.82 -4.13
C ILE A 3 -27.87 -14.38 -4.37
N GLN A 4 -27.68 -13.25 -5.05
CA GLN A 4 -26.39 -12.56 -5.12
C GLN A 4 -26.03 -12.06 -3.71
N LYS A 5 -24.98 -12.61 -3.12
CA LYS A 5 -24.32 -12.04 -1.93
C LYS A 5 -23.72 -10.69 -2.32
N VAL A 6 -24.43 -9.62 -2.03
CA VAL A 6 -23.87 -8.27 -2.05
C VAL A 6 -22.86 -8.17 -0.93
N ALA A 7 -21.63 -7.84 -1.27
CA ALA A 7 -20.54 -7.69 -0.31
C ALA A 7 -20.91 -6.61 0.72
N SER A 8 -20.81 -6.95 2.00
CA SER A 8 -21.18 -6.14 3.17
C SER A 8 -20.37 -4.84 3.40
N ASP A 9 -19.63 -4.38 2.39
CA ASP A 9 -18.81 -3.16 2.45
C ASP A 9 -19.62 -1.86 2.23
N GLN A 10 -20.94 -1.92 2.03
CA GLN A 10 -21.80 -0.78 1.69
C GLN A 10 -22.97 -0.52 2.64
N MET A 11 -22.89 -0.95 3.90
CA MET A 11 -23.88 -0.46 4.84
C MET A 11 -23.57 1.01 5.21
N PRO A 12 -24.47 1.95 4.91
CA PRO A 12 -24.37 3.33 5.40
C PRO A 12 -24.42 3.33 6.94
N PRO A 13 -23.84 4.33 7.61
CA PRO A 13 -24.00 4.52 9.04
C PRO A 13 -25.48 4.70 9.37
N PRO A 14 -25.94 4.36 10.58
CA PRO A 14 -27.32 4.61 11.00
C PRO A 14 -27.65 6.08 10.81
N SER A 15 -28.86 6.32 10.35
CA SER A 15 -29.43 7.60 9.94
C SER A 15 -29.19 8.73 10.94
N GLY A 16 -28.63 9.86 10.46
CA GLY A 16 -28.78 11.17 11.07
C GLY A 16 -27.52 11.98 11.29
N GLU A 17 -26.40 11.41 11.73
CA GLU A 17 -25.17 12.17 11.95
C GLU A 17 -24.12 11.93 10.86
N PRO A 18 -23.43 12.99 10.38
CA PRO A 18 -22.37 12.80 9.39
C PRO A 18 -21.25 11.95 9.96
N SER A 19 -20.85 10.92 9.22
CA SER A 19 -19.77 10.01 9.61
C SER A 19 -18.52 10.79 10.02
N PRO A 20 -17.84 10.41 11.12
CA PRO A 20 -16.67 11.13 11.58
C PRO A 20 -15.54 11.05 10.54
N GLU A 21 -14.77 12.12 10.46
CA GLU A 21 -13.63 12.23 9.56
C GLU A 21 -12.34 12.43 10.34
N LEU A 22 -11.21 12.00 9.76
CA LEU A 22 -9.89 12.29 10.33
C LEU A 22 -9.70 13.80 10.58
N ALA A 23 -10.25 14.66 9.72
CA ALA A 23 -10.17 16.10 9.87
C ALA A 23 -10.88 16.60 11.14
N HIS A 24 -12.00 15.99 11.55
CA HIS A 24 -12.74 16.35 12.78
C HIS A 24 -11.87 16.07 14.01
N ILE A 25 -11.27 14.87 14.08
CA ILE A 25 -10.38 14.46 15.17
C ILE A 25 -9.17 15.40 15.28
N LEU A 26 -8.55 15.74 14.13
CA LEU A 26 -7.40 16.64 14.11
C LEU A 26 -7.77 18.10 14.45
N ARG A 27 -8.96 18.57 14.08
CA ARG A 27 -9.41 19.91 14.51
C ARG A 27 -9.60 19.99 16.01
N ALA A 28 -10.14 18.95 16.63
CA ALA A 28 -10.38 18.92 18.07
C ALA A 28 -9.08 18.78 18.90
N HIS A 29 -8.11 17.98 18.44
CA HIS A 29 -7.01 17.57 19.31
C HIS A 29 -5.59 17.82 18.79
N ALA A 30 -5.38 18.32 17.56
CA ALA A 30 -4.02 18.48 17.05
C ALA A 30 -3.21 19.52 17.84
N ASP A 31 -3.84 20.59 18.31
CA ASP A 31 -3.13 21.63 19.07
C ASP A 31 -2.73 21.12 20.45
N ALA A 32 -3.63 20.44 21.17
CA ALA A 32 -3.31 19.79 22.44
C ALA A 32 -2.23 18.69 22.28
N TYR A 33 -2.27 17.97 21.16
CA TYR A 33 -1.22 16.98 20.83
C TYR A 33 0.14 17.66 20.64
N MET A 34 0.20 18.74 19.87
CA MET A 34 1.46 19.48 19.58
C MET A 34 2.05 20.16 20.81
N GLN A 35 1.23 20.62 21.76
CA GLN A 35 1.69 21.18 23.02
C GLN A 35 2.40 20.14 23.89
N ASN A 36 1.95 18.88 23.86
CA ASN A 36 2.44 17.83 24.74
C ASN A 36 3.46 16.87 24.08
N HIS A 37 3.65 16.96 22.76
CA HIS A 37 4.53 16.08 22.03
C HIS A 37 5.36 16.83 20.98
N PRO A 38 6.65 16.53 20.84
CA PRO A 38 7.48 17.10 19.77
C PRO A 38 6.97 16.61 18.41
N VAL A 39 6.56 17.53 17.55
CA VAL A 39 6.04 17.27 16.21
C VAL A 39 7.01 17.82 15.18
N GLY A 40 7.56 16.96 14.33
CA GLY A 40 8.44 17.38 13.23
C GLY A 40 7.69 18.22 12.18
N SER A 41 8.43 19.03 11.41
CA SER A 41 7.87 19.95 10.40
C SER A 41 6.91 19.28 9.42
N GLN A 42 7.21 18.04 8.99
CA GLN A 42 6.36 17.29 8.09
C GLN A 42 5.04 16.84 8.74
N GLN A 43 5.08 16.43 10.00
CA GLN A 43 3.87 16.07 10.76
C GLN A 43 2.99 17.29 11.00
N GLY A 44 3.60 18.44 11.36
CA GLY A 44 2.90 19.71 11.49
C GLY A 44 2.23 20.16 10.18
N LYS A 45 2.93 19.99 9.05
CA LYS A 45 2.32 20.21 7.73
C LYS A 45 1.10 19.33 7.48
N ILE A 46 1.16 18.05 7.84
CA ILE A 46 0.04 17.11 7.67
C ILE A 46 -1.15 17.53 8.53
N PHE A 47 -0.94 17.93 9.77
CA PHE A 47 -2.01 18.45 10.61
C PHE A 47 -2.69 19.64 9.95
N ARG A 48 -1.93 20.66 9.54
CA ARG A 48 -2.46 21.84 8.87
C ARG A 48 -3.23 21.47 7.59
N ASP A 49 -2.61 20.67 6.72
CA ASP A 49 -3.20 20.30 5.43
C ASP A 49 -4.53 19.55 5.59
N ILE A 50 -4.62 18.59 6.53
CA ILE A 50 -5.83 17.78 6.71
C ILE A 50 -6.93 18.57 7.44
N ARG A 51 -6.58 19.36 8.45
CA ARG A 51 -7.55 20.21 9.20
C ARG A 51 -8.29 21.17 8.28
N HIS A 52 -7.59 21.75 7.31
CA HIS A 52 -8.13 22.74 6.38
C HIS A 52 -8.59 22.13 5.04
N CYS A 53 -8.49 20.82 4.86
CA CYS A 53 -8.88 20.16 3.62
C CYS A 53 -10.36 20.35 3.33
N ARG A 54 -10.67 20.92 2.17
CA ARG A 54 -12.04 21.25 1.73
C ARG A 54 -12.79 22.16 2.72
N THR A 55 -12.09 23.20 3.16
CA THR A 55 -12.65 24.32 3.93
C THR A 55 -12.34 25.64 3.23
N PRO A 56 -13.00 26.74 3.57
CA PRO A 56 -12.71 28.07 3.02
C PRO A 56 -11.23 28.48 3.15
N SER A 57 -10.54 28.01 4.17
CA SER A 57 -9.12 28.31 4.43
C SER A 57 -8.16 27.93 3.30
N LEU A 58 -8.53 27.02 2.40
CA LEU A 58 -7.72 26.66 1.23
C LEU A 58 -8.20 27.32 -0.06
N GLY A 59 -9.21 28.18 0.00
CA GLY A 59 -9.84 28.82 -1.15
C GLY A 59 -11.02 28.02 -1.71
N VAL A 60 -11.75 28.67 -2.62
CA VAL A 60 -12.97 28.17 -3.22
C VAL A 60 -12.95 28.33 -4.74
N HIS A 61 -13.70 27.48 -5.43
CA HIS A 61 -14.17 27.70 -6.79
C HIS A 61 -15.66 27.97 -6.73
N LEU A 62 -16.11 29.02 -7.40
CA LEU A 62 -17.51 29.27 -7.70
C LEU A 62 -17.77 28.83 -9.14
N GLU A 63 -18.62 27.84 -9.31
CA GLU A 63 -19.10 27.37 -10.60
C GLU A 63 -20.47 27.97 -10.84
N THR A 64 -20.63 28.71 -11.94
CA THR A 64 -21.92 29.31 -12.34
C THR A 64 -22.43 28.62 -13.60
N CYS A 65 -23.74 28.52 -13.74
CA CYS A 65 -24.35 27.92 -14.93
C CYS A 65 -24.12 28.82 -16.16
N GLY A 66 -23.48 28.28 -17.20
CA GLY A 66 -23.16 29.01 -18.43
C GLY A 66 -24.40 29.39 -19.31
N ILE A 67 -25.56 28.79 -19.06
CA ILE A 67 -26.81 29.10 -19.74
C ILE A 67 -27.71 30.09 -18.96
N GLY A 68 -27.18 30.68 -17.88
CA GLY A 68 -27.87 31.73 -17.12
C GLY A 68 -29.05 31.27 -16.26
N CYS A 69 -29.13 29.99 -15.87
CA CYS A 69 -30.20 29.47 -15.02
C CYS A 69 -30.08 29.89 -13.54
N GLY A 70 -29.08 30.70 -13.18
CA GLY A 70 -28.86 31.15 -11.80
C GLY A 70 -28.24 30.09 -10.87
N TYR A 71 -27.92 28.89 -11.36
CA TYR A 71 -27.30 27.86 -10.54
C TYR A 71 -25.86 28.22 -10.22
N GLU A 72 -25.54 28.21 -8.92
CA GLU A 72 -24.20 28.42 -8.40
C GLU A 72 -23.77 27.24 -7.52
N ARG A 73 -22.55 26.81 -7.66
CA ARG A 73 -21.95 25.76 -6.82
C ARG A 73 -20.60 26.19 -6.25
N VAL A 74 -20.51 26.16 -4.94
CA VAL A 74 -19.24 26.41 -4.23
C VAL A 74 -18.51 25.10 -4.00
N SER A 75 -17.26 25.01 -4.47
CA SER A 75 -16.37 23.87 -4.27
C SER A 75 -15.09 24.31 -3.56
N PHE A 76 -14.82 23.75 -2.37
CA PHE A 76 -13.62 24.08 -1.61
C PHE A 76 -12.40 23.31 -2.09
N HIS A 77 -11.23 23.98 -2.10
CA HIS A 77 -9.97 23.37 -2.53
C HIS A 77 -9.55 22.22 -1.64
N SER A 78 -8.92 21.23 -2.23
CA SER A 78 -8.38 20.05 -1.55
C SER A 78 -6.91 20.26 -1.15
N CYS A 79 -6.48 19.71 0.00
CA CYS A 79 -5.11 19.84 0.48
C CYS A 79 -4.06 19.04 -0.33
N ARG A 80 -4.49 18.13 -1.21
CA ARG A 80 -3.65 17.23 -2.03
C ARG A 80 -2.61 16.41 -1.25
N ASN A 81 -2.70 16.39 0.09
CA ASN A 81 -1.76 15.64 0.92
C ASN A 81 -2.01 14.13 0.79
N ARG A 82 -0.93 13.35 0.60
CA ARG A 82 -1.00 11.89 0.45
C ARG A 82 -1.56 11.16 1.67
N HIS A 83 -1.55 11.78 2.84
CA HIS A 83 -2.08 11.22 4.09
C HIS A 83 -3.55 11.60 4.33
N CYS A 84 -4.12 12.49 3.50
CA CYS A 84 -5.51 12.91 3.62
C CYS A 84 -6.46 11.85 3.00
N PRO A 85 -7.41 11.29 3.78
CA PRO A 85 -8.32 10.28 3.26
C PRO A 85 -9.25 10.80 2.15
N LYS A 86 -9.54 12.11 2.13
CA LYS A 86 -10.42 12.76 1.13
C LYS A 86 -9.74 13.00 -0.23
N CYS A 87 -8.43 13.30 -0.24
CA CYS A 87 -7.76 13.83 -1.43
C CYS A 87 -7.26 12.78 -2.42
N GLN A 88 -7.23 11.49 -2.06
CA GLN A 88 -6.52 10.48 -2.82
C GLN A 88 -7.38 9.70 -3.83
N SER A 89 -8.69 9.93 -3.88
CA SER A 89 -9.60 9.12 -4.70
C SER A 89 -9.33 9.26 -6.21
N LEU A 90 -9.23 10.50 -6.70
CA LEU A 90 -8.98 10.76 -8.13
C LEU A 90 -7.58 10.30 -8.57
N GLN A 91 -6.55 10.58 -7.76
CA GLN A 91 -5.18 10.12 -8.04
C GLN A 91 -5.10 8.59 -8.05
N LYS A 92 -5.82 7.93 -7.16
CA LYS A 92 -5.97 6.48 -7.14
C LYS A 92 -6.61 5.98 -8.43
N ALA A 93 -7.70 6.58 -8.87
CA ALA A 93 -8.41 6.17 -10.08
C ALA A 93 -7.51 6.30 -11.32
N ARG A 94 -6.82 7.43 -11.48
CA ARG A 94 -5.85 7.65 -12.57
C ARG A 94 -4.72 6.62 -12.54
N TRP A 95 -4.12 6.41 -11.37
CA TRP A 95 -3.05 5.44 -11.23
C TRP A 95 -3.50 4.01 -11.56
N LEU A 96 -4.71 3.62 -11.12
CA LEU A 96 -5.29 2.32 -11.45
C LEU A 96 -5.50 2.16 -12.95
N LEU A 97 -6.03 3.19 -13.62
CA LEU A 97 -6.23 3.18 -15.06
C LEU A 97 -4.90 3.02 -15.82
N GLU A 98 -3.87 3.79 -15.48
CA GLU A 98 -2.54 3.67 -16.06
C GLU A 98 -1.92 2.28 -15.84
N ARG A 99 -2.17 1.68 -14.68
CA ARG A 99 -1.66 0.33 -14.37
C ARG A 99 -2.43 -0.77 -15.06
N SER A 100 -3.74 -0.56 -15.33
CA SER A 100 -4.54 -1.53 -16.08
C SER A 100 -3.92 -1.87 -17.43
N GLN A 101 -3.44 -0.85 -18.11
CA GLN A 101 -2.82 -0.98 -19.42
C GLN A 101 -1.49 -1.75 -19.38
N LYS A 102 -0.84 -1.82 -18.22
CA LYS A 102 0.46 -2.48 -18.03
C LYS A 102 0.34 -3.90 -17.46
N LEU A 103 -0.86 -4.35 -17.11
CA LEU A 103 -1.04 -5.74 -16.68
C LEU A 103 -0.91 -6.70 -17.87
N LEU A 104 -0.30 -7.84 -17.58
CA LEU A 104 -0.26 -8.98 -18.49
C LEU A 104 -1.54 -9.83 -18.36
N PRO A 105 -1.99 -10.50 -19.43
CA PRO A 105 -3.14 -11.40 -19.38
C PRO A 105 -2.76 -12.75 -18.73
N THR A 106 -2.37 -12.69 -17.46
CA THR A 106 -2.02 -13.85 -16.62
C THR A 106 -2.60 -13.66 -15.22
N THR A 107 -2.56 -14.69 -14.40
CA THR A 107 -2.88 -14.61 -12.98
C THR A 107 -1.72 -13.97 -12.20
N TYR A 108 -1.97 -13.57 -10.93
CA TYR A 108 -0.99 -12.87 -10.10
C TYR A 108 -1.00 -13.42 -8.68
N PHE A 109 0.16 -13.67 -8.14
CA PHE A 109 0.34 -14.00 -6.72
C PHE A 109 0.38 -12.74 -5.85
N HIS A 110 -0.16 -12.86 -4.65
CA HIS A 110 0.03 -11.88 -3.60
C HIS A 110 1.07 -12.40 -2.62
N VAL A 111 2.19 -11.70 -2.52
CA VAL A 111 3.28 -12.03 -1.59
C VAL A 111 3.42 -10.91 -0.58
N VAL A 112 3.46 -11.26 0.71
CA VAL A 112 3.69 -10.31 1.80
C VAL A 112 5.01 -10.61 2.46
N VAL A 113 5.83 -9.59 2.66
CA VAL A 113 7.13 -9.66 3.36
C VAL A 113 7.08 -8.73 4.56
N THR A 114 7.20 -9.27 5.77
CA THR A 114 7.08 -8.52 7.02
C THR A 114 8.40 -8.43 7.76
N LEU A 115 8.74 -7.23 8.24
CA LEU A 115 9.88 -7.02 9.15
C LEU A 115 9.52 -7.38 10.60
N PRO A 116 10.45 -7.99 11.35
CA PRO A 116 10.27 -8.23 12.78
C PRO A 116 10.03 -6.92 13.55
N HIS A 117 9.15 -6.96 14.53
CA HIS A 117 8.82 -5.79 15.35
C HIS A 117 9.98 -5.29 16.21
N GLU A 118 10.97 -6.13 16.49
CA GLU A 118 12.22 -5.74 17.16
C GLU A 118 12.99 -4.66 16.39
N LEU A 119 12.80 -4.56 15.09
CA LEU A 119 13.37 -3.50 14.26
C LEU A 119 12.62 -2.18 14.35
N ASN A 120 11.40 -2.15 14.90
CA ASN A 120 10.57 -0.95 14.90
C ASN A 120 11.26 0.28 15.50
N PRO A 121 11.96 0.21 16.66
CA PRO A 121 12.65 1.38 17.21
C PRO A 121 13.73 1.92 16.27
N LEU A 122 14.47 1.05 15.58
CA LEU A 122 15.50 1.42 14.63
C LEU A 122 14.89 2.01 13.35
N ILE A 123 13.81 1.40 12.84
CA ILE A 123 13.11 1.87 11.64
C ILE A 123 12.54 3.27 11.86
N LEU A 124 11.95 3.55 13.02
CA LEU A 124 11.38 4.87 13.33
C LEU A 124 12.42 6.00 13.30
N ARG A 125 13.71 5.71 13.56
CA ARG A 125 14.82 6.66 13.47
C ARG A 125 15.46 6.71 12.08
N ASN A 126 15.28 5.66 11.26
CA ASN A 126 15.96 5.47 9.98
C ASN A 126 14.99 5.12 8.85
N ARG A 127 13.78 5.72 8.83
CA ARG A 127 12.66 5.30 7.98
C ARG A 127 13.04 5.13 6.52
N GLU A 128 13.63 6.16 5.92
CA GLU A 128 13.93 6.15 4.49
C GLU A 128 14.93 5.05 4.12
N ARG A 129 16.03 4.95 4.88
CA ARG A 129 17.08 3.96 4.64
C ARG A 129 16.56 2.53 4.80
N LEU A 130 15.85 2.25 5.90
CA LEU A 130 15.38 0.89 6.17
C LEU A 130 14.18 0.47 5.33
N TYR A 131 13.35 1.40 4.89
CA TYR A 131 12.32 1.11 3.88
C TYR A 131 12.95 0.81 2.51
N ASN A 132 13.97 1.57 2.10
CA ASN A 132 14.72 1.30 0.87
C ASN A 132 15.40 -0.07 0.92
N LEU A 133 16.04 -0.40 2.03
CA LEU A 133 16.67 -1.69 2.25
C LEU A 133 15.66 -2.84 2.21
N LEU A 134 14.45 -2.66 2.75
CA LEU A 134 13.39 -3.66 2.65
C LEU A 134 12.95 -3.89 1.20
N PHE A 135 12.75 -2.82 0.41
CA PHE A 135 12.44 -2.96 -1.01
C PHE A 135 13.54 -3.69 -1.76
N GLU A 136 14.80 -3.37 -1.49
CA GLU A 136 15.96 -3.98 -2.11
C GLU A 136 16.06 -5.47 -1.76
N ALA A 137 16.02 -5.81 -0.47
CA ALA A 137 16.12 -7.18 0.00
C ALA A 137 14.99 -8.07 -0.55
N ALA A 138 13.76 -7.56 -0.52
CA ALA A 138 12.59 -8.30 -1.02
C ALA A 138 12.62 -8.47 -2.54
N SER A 139 12.95 -7.41 -3.29
CA SER A 139 12.99 -7.48 -4.76
C SER A 139 14.12 -8.34 -5.27
N LYS A 140 15.33 -8.20 -4.75
CA LYS A 140 16.48 -9.05 -5.10
C LYS A 140 16.21 -10.50 -4.72
N GLY A 141 15.70 -10.75 -3.49
CA GLY A 141 15.41 -12.11 -3.03
C GLY A 141 14.37 -12.82 -3.89
N LEU A 142 13.29 -12.15 -4.25
CA LEU A 142 12.27 -12.72 -5.13
C LEU A 142 12.81 -12.95 -6.55
N SER A 143 13.51 -11.98 -7.12
CA SER A 143 14.07 -12.09 -8.48
C SER A 143 15.06 -13.23 -8.58
N GLU A 144 16.02 -13.36 -7.67
CA GLU A 144 17.02 -14.43 -7.68
C GLU A 144 16.42 -15.82 -7.51
N LEU A 145 15.40 -15.94 -6.63
CA LEU A 145 14.69 -17.22 -6.50
C LEU A 145 13.90 -17.57 -7.77
N ALA A 146 13.25 -16.61 -8.39
CA ALA A 146 12.43 -16.85 -9.57
C ALA A 146 13.30 -17.18 -10.81
N THR A 147 14.44 -16.52 -10.98
CA THR A 147 15.36 -16.78 -12.11
C THR A 147 16.16 -18.08 -11.95
N GLY A 148 16.23 -18.65 -10.75
CA GLY A 148 16.91 -19.94 -10.53
C GLY A 148 16.33 -21.06 -11.37
N TRP A 149 17.18 -21.81 -12.11
CA TRP A 149 16.78 -22.86 -13.05
C TRP A 149 15.99 -24.03 -12.40
N LYS A 150 16.25 -24.31 -11.12
CA LYS A 150 15.48 -25.30 -10.32
C LYS A 150 14.13 -24.76 -9.84
N ARG A 151 13.73 -23.56 -10.23
CA ARG A 151 12.52 -22.86 -9.78
C ARG A 151 11.67 -22.47 -10.96
N LEU A 152 11.34 -21.19 -11.12
CA LEU A 152 10.61 -20.71 -12.28
C LEU A 152 11.51 -20.66 -13.53
N GLY A 153 12.79 -20.35 -13.39
CA GLY A 153 13.73 -20.20 -14.50
C GLY A 153 13.43 -19.00 -15.39
N ALA A 154 12.72 -18.01 -14.87
CA ALA A 154 12.23 -16.86 -15.65
C ALA A 154 12.21 -15.58 -14.84
N GLN A 155 12.20 -14.44 -15.53
CA GLN A 155 12.08 -13.12 -14.95
C GLN A 155 10.61 -12.74 -14.76
N PRO A 156 10.06 -12.70 -13.53
CA PRO A 156 8.70 -12.24 -13.28
C PRO A 156 8.61 -10.72 -13.33
N GLY A 157 7.37 -10.22 -13.47
CA GLY A 157 7.04 -8.80 -13.24
C GLY A 157 6.34 -8.64 -11.90
N PHE A 158 6.69 -7.61 -11.13
CA PHE A 158 5.97 -7.36 -9.87
C PHE A 158 5.96 -5.90 -9.45
N THR A 159 4.92 -5.58 -8.68
CA THR A 159 4.74 -4.29 -8.02
C THR A 159 4.76 -4.49 -6.52
N ALA A 160 5.61 -3.77 -5.81
CA ALA A 160 5.73 -3.80 -4.35
C ALA A 160 5.20 -2.49 -3.74
N ILE A 161 4.42 -2.60 -2.67
CA ILE A 161 3.75 -1.51 -1.98
C ILE A 161 4.11 -1.54 -0.50
N LEU A 162 4.71 -0.47 0.00
CA LEU A 162 5.04 -0.35 1.42
C LEU A 162 3.81 -0.02 2.25
N HIS A 163 3.58 -0.80 3.28
CA HIS A 163 2.69 -0.52 4.39
C HIS A 163 3.46 -0.47 5.69
N THR A 164 3.05 0.42 6.58
CA THR A 164 3.69 0.61 7.89
C THR A 164 2.71 0.39 9.05
N TRP A 165 1.47 -0.02 8.77
CA TRP A 165 0.38 -0.12 9.75
C TRP A 165 -0.28 -1.50 9.76
N SER A 166 -0.72 -1.92 10.94
CA SER A 166 -1.69 -3.00 11.11
C SER A 166 -3.14 -2.48 11.01
N GLN A 167 -4.11 -3.39 11.07
CA GLN A 167 -5.53 -3.01 11.11
C GLN A 167 -5.89 -2.11 12.31
N GLU A 168 -5.12 -2.18 13.40
CA GLU A 168 -5.28 -1.36 14.62
C GLU A 168 -4.38 -0.13 14.65
N LEU A 169 -3.82 0.27 13.52
CA LEU A 169 -2.88 1.39 13.42
C LEU A 169 -1.59 1.21 14.26
N ARG A 170 -1.21 -0.02 14.61
CA ARG A 170 0.09 -0.28 15.21
C ARG A 170 1.17 -0.23 14.15
N PHE A 171 2.38 0.22 14.53
CA PHE A 171 3.50 0.26 13.60
C PHE A 171 3.94 -1.16 13.23
N HIS A 172 3.76 -1.50 11.94
CA HIS A 172 3.96 -2.84 11.40
C HIS A 172 4.42 -2.73 9.94
N VAL A 173 5.72 -2.83 9.73
CA VAL A 173 6.33 -2.59 8.43
C VAL A 173 6.33 -3.85 7.58
N HIS A 174 5.69 -3.77 6.41
CA HIS A 174 5.63 -4.88 5.47
C HIS A 174 5.45 -4.39 4.03
N LEU A 175 5.84 -5.23 3.09
CA LEU A 175 5.58 -5.03 1.66
C LEU A 175 4.47 -5.97 1.21
N HIS A 176 3.50 -5.43 0.49
CA HIS A 176 2.61 -6.19 -0.38
C HIS A 176 3.20 -6.23 -1.78
N MET A 177 3.39 -7.42 -2.32
CA MET A 177 3.95 -7.61 -3.65
C MET A 177 2.94 -8.35 -4.51
N VAL A 178 2.57 -7.78 -5.65
CA VAL A 178 1.73 -8.42 -6.67
C VAL A 178 2.64 -8.88 -7.79
N VAL A 179 2.75 -10.18 -7.97
CA VAL A 179 3.75 -10.85 -8.80
C VAL A 179 3.06 -11.65 -9.90
N THR A 180 3.50 -11.55 -11.15
CA THR A 180 2.97 -12.35 -12.26
C THR A 180 3.10 -13.85 -11.98
N ALA A 181 2.09 -14.64 -12.31
CA ALA A 181 2.15 -16.10 -12.22
C ALA A 181 2.92 -16.69 -13.40
N GLY A 182 4.17 -16.33 -13.48
CA GLY A 182 5.09 -16.70 -14.54
C GLY A 182 6.07 -15.58 -14.82
N GLY A 183 6.91 -15.77 -15.82
CA GLY A 183 7.92 -14.82 -16.24
C GLY A 183 8.39 -15.04 -17.67
N LEU A 184 9.11 -14.05 -18.19
CA LEU A 184 9.81 -14.15 -19.46
C LEU A 184 11.09 -14.99 -19.24
N SER A 185 11.34 -15.97 -20.10
CA SER A 185 12.60 -16.73 -20.12
C SER A 185 13.81 -15.78 -20.11
N LEU A 186 14.95 -16.23 -19.68
CA LEU A 186 16.15 -15.39 -19.62
C LEU A 186 16.62 -14.98 -21.02
N GLU A 187 16.39 -15.84 -22.01
CA GLU A 187 16.62 -15.62 -23.43
C GLU A 187 15.59 -14.63 -24.03
N GLY A 188 14.43 -14.48 -23.38
CA GLY A 188 13.36 -13.61 -23.83
C GLY A 188 12.43 -14.19 -24.88
N ASP A 189 12.57 -15.45 -25.25
CA ASP A 189 11.88 -16.09 -26.38
C ASP A 189 10.52 -16.73 -26.03
N ARG A 190 10.26 -17.00 -24.75
CA ARG A 190 9.03 -17.69 -24.28
C ARG A 190 8.55 -17.19 -22.92
N TRP A 191 7.25 -17.36 -22.70
CA TRP A 191 6.64 -17.19 -21.38
C TRP A 191 6.70 -18.52 -20.62
N ILE A 192 7.22 -18.50 -19.40
CA ILE A 192 7.26 -19.65 -18.50
C ILE A 192 6.20 -19.45 -17.41
N PRO A 193 5.09 -20.23 -17.43
CA PRO A 193 4.06 -20.11 -16.40
C PRO A 193 4.53 -20.71 -15.07
N ALA A 194 4.02 -20.18 -13.97
CA ALA A 194 4.16 -20.80 -12.66
C ALA A 194 3.39 -22.13 -12.62
N LYS A 195 3.96 -23.17 -12.00
CA LYS A 195 3.36 -24.50 -11.93
C LYS A 195 2.53 -24.66 -10.66
N ASN A 196 1.35 -25.27 -10.78
CA ASN A 196 0.52 -25.71 -9.64
C ASN A 196 0.31 -24.62 -8.57
N ASP A 197 -0.06 -23.42 -8.97
CA ASP A 197 -0.28 -22.27 -8.07
C ASP A 197 0.91 -21.98 -7.13
N PHE A 198 2.11 -22.33 -7.57
CA PHE A 198 3.34 -22.18 -6.82
C PHE A 198 4.33 -21.26 -7.53
N LEU A 199 4.67 -20.15 -6.91
CA LEU A 199 5.64 -19.19 -7.46
C LEU A 199 7.07 -19.53 -7.03
N VAL A 200 7.31 -19.50 -5.72
CA VAL A 200 8.60 -19.79 -5.08
C VAL A 200 8.40 -20.33 -3.66
N PRO A 201 9.34 -21.13 -3.12
CA PRO A 201 9.24 -21.61 -1.75
C PRO A 201 9.27 -20.44 -0.76
N VAL A 202 8.18 -20.21 -0.03
CA VAL A 202 8.03 -19.13 0.94
C VAL A 202 9.14 -19.14 1.99
N ARG A 203 9.53 -20.33 2.48
CA ARG A 203 10.62 -20.48 3.46
C ARG A 203 11.98 -20.06 2.90
N ALA A 204 12.24 -20.34 1.63
CA ALA A 204 13.47 -19.93 0.95
C ALA A 204 13.48 -18.41 0.75
N LEU A 205 12.35 -17.83 0.29
CA LEU A 205 12.21 -16.38 0.14
C LEU A 205 12.43 -15.66 1.48
N ALA A 206 11.83 -16.16 2.57
CA ALA A 206 12.03 -15.60 3.91
C ALA A 206 13.51 -15.63 4.36
N LYS A 207 14.23 -16.72 4.09
CA LYS A 207 15.67 -16.82 4.39
C LYS A 207 16.49 -15.84 3.55
N MET A 208 16.20 -15.71 2.26
CA MET A 208 16.92 -14.80 1.36
C MET A 208 16.66 -13.33 1.74
N VAL A 209 15.41 -12.94 1.94
CA VAL A 209 15.09 -11.57 2.36
C VAL A 209 15.75 -11.24 3.69
N ARG A 210 15.70 -12.14 4.66
CA ARG A 210 16.38 -11.97 5.95
C ARG A 210 17.89 -11.78 5.76
N GLY A 211 18.55 -12.64 4.99
CA GLY A 211 19.99 -12.54 4.72
C GLY A 211 20.34 -11.19 4.12
N LYS A 212 19.72 -10.87 2.96
CA LYS A 212 19.98 -9.61 2.25
C LYS A 212 19.67 -8.36 3.09
N PHE A 213 18.60 -8.39 3.87
CA PHE A 213 18.26 -7.27 4.76
C PHE A 213 19.30 -7.11 5.89
N LEU A 214 19.73 -8.21 6.52
CA LEU A 214 20.70 -8.14 7.61
C LEU A 214 22.09 -7.78 7.11
N ASP A 215 22.48 -8.23 5.93
CA ASP A 215 23.77 -7.88 5.32
C ASP A 215 23.77 -6.37 4.94
N GLY A 216 22.69 -5.86 4.35
CA GLY A 216 22.56 -4.44 4.09
C GLY A 216 22.42 -3.59 5.36
N LEU A 217 21.79 -4.11 6.41
CA LEU A 217 21.71 -3.45 7.71
C LEU A 217 23.07 -3.34 8.38
N GLN A 218 23.89 -4.40 8.30
CA GLN A 218 25.25 -4.42 8.79
C GLN A 218 26.11 -3.41 8.03
N TRP A 219 26.02 -3.39 6.70
CA TRP A 219 26.70 -2.41 5.87
C TRP A 219 26.35 -0.97 6.24
N LEU A 220 25.05 -0.64 6.40
CA LEU A 220 24.59 0.68 6.83
C LEU A 220 25.16 1.07 8.21
N PHE A 221 25.30 0.10 9.11
CA PHE A 221 25.92 0.30 10.42
C PHE A 221 27.41 0.64 10.28
N GLU A 222 28.16 -0.14 9.52
CA GLU A 222 29.59 0.03 9.29
C GLU A 222 29.92 1.35 8.58
N GLN A 223 29.04 1.80 7.66
CA GLN A 223 29.17 3.09 7.00
C GLN A 223 28.70 4.30 7.86
N GLY A 224 28.34 4.07 9.13
CA GLY A 224 27.86 5.14 10.02
C GLY A 224 26.55 5.79 9.53
N GLN A 225 25.79 5.14 8.67
CA GLN A 225 24.58 5.72 8.06
C GLN A 225 23.32 5.55 8.91
N LEU A 226 23.42 4.89 10.07
CA LEU A 226 22.28 4.70 10.97
C LEU A 226 22.30 5.72 12.10
N THR A 227 21.13 6.24 12.40
CA THR A 227 20.88 7.15 13.54
C THR A 227 20.39 6.33 14.74
N PHE A 228 21.04 6.53 15.88
CA PHE A 228 20.72 5.92 17.15
C PHE A 228 20.43 7.02 18.17
N SER A 229 19.17 7.24 18.51
CA SER A 229 18.76 8.28 19.46
C SER A 229 17.66 7.77 20.41
N GLY A 230 17.54 8.40 21.58
CA GLY A 230 16.57 8.02 22.60
C GLY A 230 16.85 6.61 23.13
N ASN A 231 15.81 5.81 23.27
CA ASN A 231 15.87 4.46 23.84
C ASN A 231 16.77 3.45 23.09
N ILE A 232 17.24 3.77 21.88
CA ILE A 232 18.16 2.95 21.11
C ILE A 232 19.57 3.53 21.00
N ALA A 233 19.91 4.56 21.77
CA ALA A 233 21.26 5.18 21.72
C ALA A 233 22.35 4.16 21.97
N GLY A 234 22.14 3.21 22.87
CA GLY A 234 23.08 2.13 23.17
C GLY A 234 23.34 1.15 21.99
N TRP A 235 22.48 1.13 20.97
CA TRP A 235 22.69 0.26 19.79
C TRP A 235 23.81 0.76 18.87
N ARG A 236 24.33 1.97 19.10
CA ARG A 236 25.56 2.46 18.44
C ARG A 236 26.78 1.61 18.80
N ASN A 237 26.79 0.95 19.97
CA ASN A 237 27.85 0.06 20.37
C ASN A 237 27.89 -1.18 19.46
N PRO A 238 29.03 -1.50 18.79
CA PRO A 238 29.12 -2.62 17.86
C PRO A 238 28.77 -3.98 18.49
N VAL A 239 29.06 -4.19 19.76
CA VAL A 239 28.77 -5.44 20.47
C VAL A 239 27.24 -5.59 20.63
N VAL A 240 26.56 -4.51 21.03
CA VAL A 240 25.10 -4.49 21.19
C VAL A 240 24.42 -4.67 19.84
N PHE A 241 24.88 -3.98 18.81
CA PHE A 241 24.34 -4.11 17.45
C PHE A 241 24.53 -5.52 16.88
N LYS A 242 25.73 -6.11 17.06
CA LYS A 242 26.01 -7.50 16.65
C LYS A 242 25.10 -8.51 17.38
N ARG A 243 24.78 -8.25 18.66
CA ARG A 243 23.81 -9.07 19.41
C ARG A 243 22.41 -8.96 18.84
N LEU A 244 21.94 -7.76 18.50
CA LEU A 244 20.68 -7.54 17.81
C LEU A 244 20.64 -8.27 16.47
N ALA A 245 21.65 -8.10 15.62
CA ALA A 245 21.74 -8.76 14.31
C ALA A 245 21.70 -10.29 14.44
N ARG A 246 22.39 -10.85 15.44
CA ARG A 246 22.39 -12.29 15.75
C ARG A 246 20.98 -12.77 16.20
N LYS A 247 20.28 -11.99 17.04
CA LYS A 247 18.91 -12.27 17.44
C LYS A 247 18.01 -12.32 16.19
N LEU A 248 18.03 -11.28 15.36
CA LEU A 248 17.23 -11.17 14.15
C LEU A 248 17.50 -12.31 13.13
N ARG A 249 18.76 -12.78 13.05
CA ARG A 249 19.15 -13.91 12.18
C ARG A 249 18.56 -15.24 12.64
N ARG A 250 18.34 -15.42 13.94
CA ARG A 250 17.73 -16.63 14.52
C ARG A 250 16.20 -16.62 14.44
N MET A 251 15.60 -15.45 14.34
CA MET A 251 14.14 -15.32 14.29
C MET A 251 13.56 -15.85 12.97
N LYS A 252 12.32 -16.33 13.04
CA LYS A 252 11.51 -16.64 11.86
C LYS A 252 10.95 -15.34 11.31
N TRP A 253 11.36 -14.96 10.11
CA TRP A 253 10.76 -13.85 9.40
C TRP A 253 9.50 -14.30 8.67
N VAL A 254 8.48 -13.46 8.69
CA VAL A 254 7.18 -13.80 8.12
C VAL A 254 7.16 -13.36 6.66
N VAL A 255 7.08 -14.36 5.80
CA VAL A 255 6.74 -14.19 4.38
C VAL A 255 5.52 -15.06 4.13
N TYR A 256 4.54 -14.52 3.43
CA TYR A 256 3.31 -15.18 3.07
C TYR A 256 3.06 -15.04 1.57
N ALA A 257 2.55 -16.08 0.94
CA ALA A 257 2.14 -16.05 -0.46
C ALA A 257 0.75 -16.68 -0.54
N GLU A 258 -0.20 -15.92 -1.05
CA GLU A 258 -1.56 -16.39 -1.37
C GLU A 258 -1.58 -17.01 -2.77
N PRO A 259 -2.47 -17.98 -3.00
CA PRO A 259 -2.77 -18.47 -4.33
C PRO A 259 -3.09 -17.35 -5.31
N PRO A 260 -2.90 -17.57 -6.62
CA PRO A 260 -3.04 -16.50 -7.59
C PRO A 260 -4.48 -15.97 -7.66
N PHE A 261 -4.60 -14.66 -7.79
CA PHE A 261 -5.88 -14.01 -8.09
C PHE A 261 -6.39 -14.42 -9.47
N SER A 262 -7.71 -14.62 -9.58
CA SER A 262 -8.39 -14.95 -10.84
C SER A 262 -8.40 -13.77 -11.81
N GLY A 263 -7.26 -13.44 -12.39
CA GLY A 263 -7.11 -12.48 -13.48
C GLY A 263 -6.96 -11.00 -13.08
N PRO A 264 -6.76 -10.12 -14.07
CA PRO A 264 -6.38 -8.72 -13.88
C PRO A 264 -7.37 -7.89 -13.06
N ARG A 265 -8.68 -8.15 -13.14
CA ARG A 265 -9.72 -7.41 -12.41
C ARG A 265 -9.57 -7.52 -10.89
N HIS A 266 -9.23 -8.70 -10.38
CA HIS A 266 -9.03 -8.94 -8.95
C HIS A 266 -7.75 -8.25 -8.46
N VAL A 267 -6.70 -8.22 -9.28
CA VAL A 267 -5.47 -7.45 -9.02
C VAL A 267 -5.78 -5.96 -8.87
N PHE A 268 -6.69 -5.42 -9.71
CA PHE A 268 -7.11 -4.02 -9.62
C PHE A 268 -7.85 -3.70 -8.35
N SER A 269 -8.83 -4.51 -8.01
CA SER A 269 -9.57 -4.35 -6.74
C SER A 269 -8.58 -4.38 -5.57
N TYR A 270 -7.69 -5.36 -5.57
CA TYR A 270 -6.65 -5.50 -4.56
C TYR A 270 -5.72 -4.28 -4.50
N LEU A 271 -5.09 -3.91 -5.59
CA LEU A 271 -4.22 -2.73 -5.67
C LEU A 271 -4.95 -1.45 -5.26
N GLY A 272 -6.22 -1.33 -5.66
CA GLY A 272 -7.06 -0.20 -5.29
C GLY A 272 -7.25 -0.04 -3.78
N HIS A 273 -7.34 -1.13 -3.04
CA HIS A 273 -7.50 -1.08 -1.58
C HIS A 273 -6.19 -0.66 -0.87
N TYR A 274 -5.03 -0.99 -1.43
CA TYR A 274 -3.73 -0.85 -0.76
C TYR A 274 -2.89 0.34 -1.22
N THR A 275 -3.16 0.92 -2.41
CA THR A 275 -2.23 1.87 -3.04
C THR A 275 -2.35 3.31 -2.58
N HIS A 276 -3.54 3.81 -2.18
CA HIS A 276 -3.75 5.23 -1.97
C HIS A 276 -4.17 5.64 -0.56
N ARG A 277 -4.27 4.70 0.37
CA ARG A 277 -4.56 5.01 1.77
C ARG A 277 -3.29 4.89 2.59
N VAL A 278 -3.03 5.88 3.44
CA VAL A 278 -2.02 5.79 4.48
C VAL A 278 -2.75 5.67 5.80
N ALA A 279 -2.45 4.61 6.53
CA ALA A 279 -3.00 4.28 7.84
C ALA A 279 -4.50 3.97 7.86
N ILE A 280 -5.38 4.95 7.66
CA ILE A 280 -6.83 4.80 7.80
C ILE A 280 -7.61 5.55 6.71
N SER A 281 -8.81 5.06 6.37
CA SER A 281 -9.80 5.81 5.58
C SER A 281 -10.92 6.30 6.47
N ASN A 282 -11.60 7.38 6.09
CA ASN A 282 -12.77 7.88 6.82
C ASN A 282 -13.87 6.81 6.94
N GLN A 283 -14.06 5.96 5.93
CA GLN A 283 -15.03 4.84 5.98
C GLN A 283 -14.80 3.83 7.10
N ARG A 284 -13.58 3.78 7.67
CA ARG A 284 -13.29 2.93 8.82
C ARG A 284 -13.63 3.60 10.16
N LEU A 285 -13.75 4.93 10.18
CA LEU A 285 -14.19 5.66 11.36
C LEU A 285 -15.67 5.41 11.58
N VAL A 286 -16.04 5.02 12.79
CA VAL A 286 -17.44 4.68 13.16
C VAL A 286 -18.04 5.79 14.02
N ALA A 287 -17.31 6.24 15.05
CA ALA A 287 -17.76 7.27 15.97
C ALA A 287 -16.58 8.12 16.47
N PHE A 288 -16.88 9.34 16.88
CA PHE A 288 -15.98 10.23 17.60
C PHE A 288 -16.82 11.09 18.53
N ASP A 289 -16.73 10.86 19.83
CA ASP A 289 -17.49 11.54 20.90
C ASP A 289 -16.79 12.78 21.46
N GLY A 290 -15.71 13.24 20.83
CA GLY A 290 -14.88 14.33 21.31
C GLY A 290 -13.67 13.88 22.13
N GLN A 291 -13.63 12.66 22.64
CA GLN A 291 -12.51 12.10 23.44
C GLN A 291 -12.01 10.77 22.88
N THR A 292 -12.92 9.91 22.45
CA THR A 292 -12.63 8.56 21.96
C THR A 292 -12.94 8.44 20.47
N VAL A 293 -12.02 7.83 19.75
CA VAL A 293 -12.18 7.50 18.33
C VAL A 293 -12.46 6.01 18.20
N THR A 294 -13.65 5.67 17.69
CA THR A 294 -14.05 4.30 17.35
C THR A 294 -13.86 4.04 15.86
N PHE A 295 -13.17 2.95 15.51
CA PHE A 295 -13.00 2.55 14.12
C PHE A 295 -13.06 1.03 13.92
N ARG A 296 -13.32 0.61 12.68
CA ARG A 296 -13.39 -0.81 12.30
C ARG A 296 -11.99 -1.37 12.01
N ALA A 297 -11.70 -2.53 12.57
CA ALA A 297 -10.54 -3.36 12.25
C ALA A 297 -11.01 -4.74 11.80
N ARG A 298 -10.33 -5.36 10.83
CA ARG A 298 -10.63 -6.76 10.45
C ARG A 298 -10.38 -7.67 11.65
N ASN A 299 -11.29 -8.60 11.87
CA ASN A 299 -11.11 -9.64 12.88
C ASN A 299 -10.29 -10.78 12.24
N ASN A 300 -9.08 -11.03 12.76
CA ASN A 300 -8.23 -12.11 12.25
C ASN A 300 -8.71 -13.50 12.70
N GLU A 301 -9.48 -13.58 13.77
CA GLU A 301 -10.04 -14.83 14.31
C GLU A 301 -11.28 -15.28 13.53
N GLN A 302 -12.00 -14.33 12.94
CA GLN A 302 -13.19 -14.58 12.14
C GLN A 302 -13.07 -13.89 10.78
N PRO A 303 -12.51 -14.58 9.76
CA PRO A 303 -12.36 -14.03 8.40
C PRO A 303 -13.69 -13.49 7.85
N GLY A 304 -13.66 -12.28 7.30
CA GLY A 304 -14.85 -11.60 6.76
C GLY A 304 -15.62 -10.75 7.78
N SER A 305 -15.28 -10.82 9.07
CA SER A 305 -15.89 -9.98 10.11
C SER A 305 -14.99 -8.78 10.47
N TYR A 306 -15.61 -7.79 11.14
CA TYR A 306 -14.93 -6.60 11.66
C TYR A 306 -15.19 -6.48 13.14
N ARG A 307 -14.19 -6.01 13.88
CA ARG A 307 -14.33 -5.60 15.29
C ARG A 307 -14.18 -4.10 15.43
N ARG A 308 -14.80 -3.53 16.44
CA ARG A 308 -14.60 -2.13 16.83
C ARG A 308 -13.31 -2.02 17.65
N VAL A 309 -12.61 -0.92 17.45
CA VAL A 309 -11.42 -0.54 18.22
C VAL A 309 -11.61 0.87 18.69
N ASP A 310 -11.56 1.06 20.00
CA ASP A 310 -11.70 2.35 20.66
C ASP A 310 -10.33 2.83 21.12
N LEU A 311 -9.98 4.07 20.80
CA LEU A 311 -8.74 4.70 21.23
C LEU A 311 -9.01 6.12 21.73
N PRO A 312 -8.35 6.55 22.82
CA PRO A 312 -8.28 7.97 23.14
C PRO A 312 -7.79 8.76 21.93
N ALA A 313 -8.37 9.94 21.67
CA ALA A 313 -8.07 10.73 20.46
C ALA A 313 -6.56 11.04 20.31
N LEU A 314 -5.86 11.35 21.39
CA LEU A 314 -4.41 11.61 21.35
C LEU A 314 -3.62 10.34 20.98
N GLU A 315 -4.01 9.17 21.47
CA GLU A 315 -3.37 7.89 21.09
C GLU A 315 -3.67 7.54 19.62
N PHE A 316 -4.89 7.78 19.14
CA PHE A 316 -5.22 7.64 17.74
C PHE A 316 -4.33 8.53 16.85
N ILE A 317 -4.17 9.81 17.20
CA ILE A 317 -3.29 10.75 16.51
C ILE A 317 -1.84 10.27 16.55
N ARG A 318 -1.35 9.84 17.70
CA ARG A 318 0.00 9.29 17.86
C ARG A 318 0.23 8.11 16.92
N ARG A 319 -0.71 7.14 16.88
CA ARG A 319 -0.62 6.01 15.97
C ARG A 319 -0.66 6.45 14.51
N PHE A 320 -1.57 7.33 14.14
CA PHE A 320 -1.64 7.87 12.78
C PHE A 320 -0.30 8.48 12.34
N LEU A 321 0.34 9.27 13.19
CA LEU A 321 1.63 9.92 12.89
C LEU A 321 2.81 8.95 12.75
N LEU A 322 2.75 7.76 13.33
CA LEU A 322 3.75 6.71 13.09
C LEU A 322 3.85 6.32 11.62
N HIS A 323 2.78 6.50 10.85
CA HIS A 323 2.69 6.08 9.45
C HIS A 323 3.02 7.21 8.45
N VAL A 324 3.39 8.38 8.95
CA VAL A 324 3.86 9.47 8.11
C VAL A 324 5.16 9.05 7.42
N LEU A 325 5.15 9.03 6.10
CA LEU A 325 6.31 8.66 5.29
C LEU A 325 7.26 9.84 5.10
N PRO A 326 8.54 9.63 4.88
CA PRO A 326 9.49 10.69 4.54
C PRO A 326 9.02 11.50 3.32
N LYS A 327 9.43 12.77 3.27
CA LYS A 327 9.11 13.66 2.14
C LYS A 327 9.64 13.06 0.84
N GLY A 328 8.80 13.03 -0.21
CA GLY A 328 9.19 12.46 -1.50
C GLY A 328 9.31 10.93 -1.56
N PHE A 329 9.14 10.20 -0.45
CA PHE A 329 9.33 8.76 -0.44
C PHE A 329 8.37 8.03 -1.38
N ILE A 330 8.94 7.24 -2.31
CA ILE A 330 8.20 6.42 -3.27
C ILE A 330 7.86 5.09 -2.63
N ARG A 331 6.58 4.91 -2.25
CA ARG A 331 6.10 3.73 -1.55
C ARG A 331 5.58 2.61 -2.45
N ILE A 332 5.42 2.87 -3.75
CA ILE A 332 5.00 1.90 -4.76
C ILE A 332 6.12 1.79 -5.77
N ARG A 333 6.68 0.60 -5.93
CA ARG A 333 7.82 0.37 -6.83
C ARG A 333 7.55 -0.84 -7.73
N HIS A 334 8.09 -0.76 -8.94
CA HIS A 334 7.89 -1.76 -9.98
C HIS A 334 9.22 -2.42 -10.33
N PHE A 335 9.22 -3.74 -10.45
CA PHE A 335 10.40 -4.55 -10.61
C PHE A 335 10.23 -5.60 -11.73
N GLY A 336 11.34 -6.19 -12.17
CA GLY A 336 11.34 -7.18 -13.22
C GLY A 336 10.70 -6.65 -14.50
N LEU A 337 9.75 -7.38 -15.09
CA LEU A 337 9.05 -6.96 -16.31
C LEU A 337 8.26 -5.66 -16.12
N MET A 338 7.79 -5.38 -14.88
CA MET A 338 7.01 -4.18 -14.56
C MET A 338 7.87 -2.93 -14.32
N ALA A 339 9.21 -3.03 -14.26
CA ALA A 339 10.10 -1.89 -14.11
C ALA A 339 9.94 -0.92 -15.29
N SER A 340 10.00 0.40 -15.03
CA SER A 340 9.73 1.42 -16.06
C SER A 340 10.59 1.25 -17.31
N ARG A 341 11.86 0.87 -17.14
CA ARG A 341 12.79 0.61 -18.27
C ARG A 341 12.40 -0.60 -19.15
N ASN A 342 11.58 -1.51 -18.64
CA ASN A 342 11.19 -2.75 -19.32
C ASN A 342 9.79 -2.70 -19.93
N VAL A 343 9.03 -1.62 -19.70
CA VAL A 343 7.62 -1.51 -20.11
C VAL A 343 7.45 -1.58 -21.62
N GLN A 344 8.32 -0.89 -22.37
CA GLN A 344 8.25 -0.85 -23.84
C GLN A 344 9.03 -1.97 -24.53
N THR A 345 9.73 -2.81 -23.77
CA THR A 345 10.57 -3.91 -24.30
C THR A 345 10.08 -5.25 -23.77
N LYS A 346 10.62 -5.70 -22.65
CA LYS A 346 10.34 -7.02 -22.06
C LYS A 346 8.88 -7.26 -21.70
N LEU A 347 8.16 -6.22 -21.22
CA LEU A 347 6.75 -6.34 -20.90
C LEU A 347 5.88 -6.53 -22.15
N GLU A 348 6.16 -5.79 -23.22
CA GLU A 348 5.47 -5.94 -24.49
C GLU A 348 5.79 -7.30 -25.14
N GLN A 349 7.04 -7.75 -25.06
CA GLN A 349 7.44 -9.07 -25.52
C GLN A 349 6.69 -10.19 -24.78
N ALA A 350 6.62 -10.12 -23.45
CA ALA A 350 5.85 -11.05 -22.65
C ALA A 350 4.35 -11.03 -23.01
N ARG A 351 3.80 -9.85 -23.30
CA ARG A 351 2.40 -9.70 -23.74
C ARG A 351 2.14 -10.39 -25.08
N ARG A 352 3.01 -10.20 -26.06
CA ARG A 352 2.92 -10.86 -27.38
C ARG A 352 2.95 -12.39 -27.23
N LEU A 353 3.88 -12.91 -26.44
CA LEU A 353 4.00 -14.35 -26.19
C LEU A 353 2.77 -14.94 -25.51
N LEU A 354 2.19 -14.21 -24.54
CA LEU A 354 0.96 -14.63 -23.87
C LEU A 354 -0.28 -14.59 -24.75
N GLN A 355 -0.32 -13.70 -25.76
CA GLN A 355 -1.42 -13.61 -26.73
C GLN A 355 -1.29 -14.62 -27.87
N ALA A 356 -0.07 -14.99 -28.24
CA ALA A 356 0.21 -15.98 -29.29
C ALA A 356 0.03 -17.44 -28.81
N SER A 357 0.08 -17.70 -27.50
CA SER A 357 -0.14 -19.03 -26.94
C SER A 357 -1.64 -19.36 -26.92
N PRO A 358 -2.09 -20.54 -27.42
CA PRO A 358 -3.50 -20.96 -27.31
C PRO A 358 -3.90 -20.96 -25.82
N PRO A 359 -5.16 -20.61 -25.49
CA PRO A 359 -5.60 -20.54 -24.11
C PRO A 359 -5.55 -21.93 -23.48
N THR A 360 -4.58 -22.14 -22.60
CA THR A 360 -4.68 -23.25 -21.63
C THR A 360 -5.96 -23.02 -20.84
N THR A 361 -6.85 -24.00 -20.82
CA THR A 361 -8.21 -24.04 -20.27
C THR A 361 -8.41 -23.19 -19.01
N GLN A 362 -8.55 -21.89 -19.16
CA GLN A 362 -8.98 -20.97 -18.10
C GLN A 362 -9.87 -19.91 -18.75
N THR A 363 -11.14 -19.98 -18.41
CA THR A 363 -12.24 -19.02 -18.65
C THR A 363 -11.96 -17.91 -19.68
N ARG A 364 -12.64 -18.00 -20.84
CA ARG A 364 -12.67 -16.95 -21.87
C ARG A 364 -12.77 -15.56 -21.24
N PRO A 365 -11.86 -14.63 -21.57
CA PRO A 365 -12.08 -13.25 -21.23
C PRO A 365 -13.31 -12.77 -22.01
N THR A 366 -14.38 -12.43 -21.30
CA THR A 366 -15.45 -11.62 -21.85
C THR A 366 -14.84 -10.35 -22.44
N LYS A 367 -15.27 -9.95 -23.66
CA LYS A 367 -14.85 -8.74 -24.34
C LYS A 367 -14.78 -7.58 -23.36
N ASP A 368 -13.57 -7.18 -23.00
CA ASP A 368 -13.34 -6.10 -22.08
C ASP A 368 -13.65 -4.78 -22.80
N HIS A 369 -14.81 -4.20 -22.53
CA HIS A 369 -15.05 -2.81 -22.86
C HIS A 369 -13.98 -2.01 -22.07
N ARG A 370 -13.04 -1.41 -22.80
CA ARG A 370 -12.08 -0.47 -22.23
C ARG A 370 -12.86 0.64 -21.54
N ILE A 371 -12.98 0.55 -20.21
CA ILE A 371 -13.64 1.57 -19.43
C ILE A 371 -12.79 2.84 -19.60
N THR A 372 -13.37 3.87 -20.19
CA THR A 372 -12.73 5.20 -20.30
C THR A 372 -12.57 5.78 -18.91
N TRP A 373 -11.70 6.78 -18.77
CA TRP A 373 -11.50 7.45 -17.50
C TRP A 373 -12.80 8.11 -16.98
N GLN A 374 -13.65 8.61 -17.89
CA GLN A 374 -14.96 9.16 -17.60
C GLN A 374 -15.92 8.11 -17.03
N GLN A 375 -16.01 6.94 -17.67
CA GLN A 375 -16.79 5.81 -17.17
C GLN A 375 -16.31 5.31 -15.80
N LEU A 376 -14.98 5.35 -15.56
CA LEU A 376 -14.41 5.02 -14.26
C LEU A 376 -14.78 6.06 -13.20
N LEU A 377 -14.75 7.35 -13.55
CA LEU A 377 -15.12 8.46 -12.67
C LEU A 377 -16.61 8.37 -12.31
N LEU A 378 -17.48 8.21 -13.29
CA LEU A 378 -18.92 8.02 -13.09
C LEU A 378 -19.20 6.85 -12.15
N LYS A 379 -18.52 5.71 -12.36
CA LYS A 379 -18.68 4.51 -11.52
C LYS A 379 -18.15 4.66 -10.09
N LEU A 380 -17.13 5.50 -9.88
CA LEU A 380 -16.50 5.71 -8.57
C LEU A 380 -17.11 6.87 -7.78
N THR A 381 -17.66 7.86 -8.45
CA THR A 381 -18.14 9.09 -7.82
C THR A 381 -19.63 9.33 -8.02
N GLY A 382 -20.26 8.64 -8.97
CA GLY A 382 -21.64 8.90 -9.40
C GLY A 382 -21.82 10.22 -10.17
N ILE A 383 -20.72 10.92 -10.49
CA ILE A 383 -20.70 12.19 -11.20
C ILE A 383 -20.28 11.95 -12.64
N ASP A 384 -21.13 12.33 -13.59
CA ASP A 384 -20.78 12.33 -15.00
C ASP A 384 -19.80 13.49 -15.28
N PRO A 385 -18.63 13.24 -15.85
CA PRO A 385 -17.64 14.27 -16.11
C PRO A 385 -17.84 14.99 -17.45
N THR A 386 -18.93 14.72 -18.18
CA THR A 386 -19.28 15.44 -19.44
C THR A 386 -20.11 16.67 -19.17
#